data_4bca9cdb53335068c34a4f7c13a6a054
#
_entry.id   4bca9cdb53335068c34a4f7c13a6a054
#
_cell.length_a   1.000
_cell.length_b   1.000
_cell.length_c   1.000
_cell.angle_alpha   90.00
_cell.angle_beta   90.00
_cell.angle_gamma   90.00
#
_symmetry.space_group_name_H-M   'P 1'
#
loop_
_entity.id
_entity.type
_entity.pdbx_description
1 polymer ?
#
loop_
_entity_poly.entity_id
_entity_poly.type
_entity_poly.pdbx_seq_one_letter_code
_entity_poly.pdbx_strand_id
1 'polypeptide(L)'
;MSFGADESYNLTVPTTGDPLYAQIEAQTVFGALQALQTFGQLCYFDFTSRLIELNSAPWIITDRPRFPYRGLLIDTARHYLPVKIIKGVIDAMAYSKLNVLHWHIVDEQSFPIEIPSYPKLWNGSYSYSERYTMSDAIDIVRYAEKRGVNVLAEIDVPGHARSWGVGYSSLWPSESCREPLDVSKNFTFEVIDGILSDFSKIFKFKFVHLGGDEVNTSCWTTTPHIEGWLKNNHMNVSDAYRDFVLRSQKIAISHGYDIINWEETFNSFGDKLDPKTVVHNWLGEDVAPKVVAAGHRCIVSNQDKWYLDHLDASWEGFYMNEPLKGINDTKQQQLVIGGEVCMWGEEIDASDIQQTIWPRAAAAAERLWTPIEKLANDTRFVTSRLARFRCLLNQRGVAAAPLAGYGRASPSEPGPCVRQ
;
A
#
# COMPACT_ATOMS: atom_id res chain seq x y z
N MET A 1 1.34 -5.84 -13.68
CA MET A 1 1.37 -4.51 -14.36
C MET A 1 2.74 -3.89 -14.14
N SER A 2 3.41 -3.34 -15.15
CA SER A 2 4.65 -2.58 -14.95
C SER A 2 4.33 -1.22 -14.30
N PHE A 3 5.26 -0.71 -13.46
CA PHE A 3 5.12 0.62 -12.87
C PHE A 3 5.06 1.69 -13.97
N GLY A 4 4.10 2.60 -13.88
CA GLY A 4 3.88 3.64 -14.88
C GLY A 4 3.21 3.16 -16.18
N ALA A 5 2.60 1.97 -16.19
CA ALA A 5 1.77 1.54 -17.31
C ALA A 5 0.66 2.58 -17.60
N ASP A 6 0.34 2.76 -18.87
CA ASP A 6 -0.72 3.71 -19.26
C ASP A 6 -2.10 3.19 -18.82
N GLU A 7 -2.75 3.92 -17.94
CA GLU A 7 -4.09 3.65 -17.43
C GLU A 7 -5.13 4.64 -17.99
N SER A 8 -4.74 5.42 -19.00
CA SER A 8 -5.67 6.37 -19.67
C SER A 8 -6.69 5.65 -20.55
N TYR A 9 -7.84 6.28 -20.73
CA TYR A 9 -8.91 5.77 -21.58
C TYR A 9 -9.84 6.86 -22.09
N ASN A 10 -10.54 6.53 -23.16
CA ASN A 10 -11.72 7.21 -23.63
C ASN A 10 -12.94 6.28 -23.49
N LEU A 11 -14.04 6.82 -22.98
CA LEU A 11 -15.32 6.11 -22.86
C LEU A 11 -16.41 6.97 -23.54
N THR A 12 -17.08 6.42 -24.54
CA THR A 12 -18.20 7.06 -25.22
C THR A 12 -19.47 6.24 -25.03
N VAL A 13 -20.54 6.87 -24.56
CA VAL A 13 -21.88 6.28 -24.46
C VAL A 13 -22.84 7.13 -25.30
N PRO A 14 -23.21 6.68 -26.50
CA PRO A 14 -24.09 7.45 -27.40
C PRO A 14 -25.55 7.34 -26.98
N THR A 15 -26.41 8.21 -27.59
CA THR A 15 -27.87 8.13 -27.44
C THR A 15 -28.56 7.54 -28.67
N THR A 16 -27.84 7.38 -29.78
CA THR A 16 -28.37 6.90 -31.06
C THR A 16 -27.42 5.87 -31.66
N GLY A 17 -27.95 4.89 -32.34
CA GLY A 17 -27.20 3.80 -33.01
C GLY A 17 -28.07 2.56 -33.10
N ASP A 18 -27.80 1.73 -34.11
CA ASP A 18 -28.46 0.43 -34.28
C ASP A 18 -27.42 -0.60 -34.75
N PRO A 19 -26.97 -1.48 -33.86
CA PRO A 19 -27.21 -1.50 -32.40
C PRO A 19 -26.49 -0.38 -31.66
N LEU A 20 -27.01 -0.05 -30.47
CA LEU A 20 -26.43 0.96 -29.58
C LEU A 20 -25.32 0.35 -28.73
N TYR A 21 -24.09 0.84 -28.88
CA TYR A 21 -22.93 0.37 -28.11
C TYR A 21 -22.23 1.51 -27.37
N ALA A 22 -21.85 1.24 -26.13
CA ALA A 22 -20.80 2.01 -25.47
C ALA A 22 -19.43 1.56 -26.01
N GLN A 23 -18.53 2.51 -26.20
CA GLN A 23 -17.19 2.25 -26.73
C GLN A 23 -16.11 2.67 -25.75
N ILE A 24 -15.12 1.78 -25.56
CA ILE A 24 -13.92 2.04 -24.74
C ILE A 24 -12.71 1.97 -25.66
N GLU A 25 -11.87 3.00 -25.60
CA GLU A 25 -10.57 3.04 -26.26
C GLU A 25 -9.48 3.25 -25.19
N ALA A 26 -8.46 2.38 -25.18
CA ALA A 26 -7.34 2.44 -24.27
C ALA A 26 -6.08 1.85 -24.92
N GLN A 27 -4.92 2.38 -24.56
CA GLN A 27 -3.64 1.88 -25.06
C GLN A 27 -3.23 0.55 -24.42
N THR A 28 -3.72 0.27 -23.20
CA THR A 28 -3.41 -0.93 -22.43
C THR A 28 -4.69 -1.57 -21.89
N VAL A 29 -4.59 -2.84 -21.52
CA VAL A 29 -5.66 -3.54 -20.79
C VAL A 29 -5.97 -2.84 -19.45
N PHE A 30 -5.00 -2.18 -18.85
CA PHE A 30 -5.19 -1.47 -17.57
C PHE A 30 -6.07 -0.23 -17.74
N GLY A 31 -5.86 0.57 -18.79
CA GLY A 31 -6.77 1.66 -19.14
C GLY A 31 -8.19 1.15 -19.42
N ALA A 32 -8.33 0.04 -20.13
CA ALA A 32 -9.63 -0.58 -20.37
C ALA A 32 -10.33 -1.03 -19.07
N LEU A 33 -9.58 -1.60 -18.11
CA LEU A 33 -10.11 -1.94 -16.78
C LEU A 33 -10.62 -0.71 -16.05
N GLN A 34 -9.89 0.42 -16.07
CA GLN A 34 -10.32 1.68 -15.45
C GLN A 34 -11.58 2.25 -16.11
N ALA A 35 -11.67 2.14 -17.44
CA ALA A 35 -12.87 2.54 -18.19
C ALA A 35 -14.09 1.71 -17.81
N LEU A 36 -13.94 0.39 -17.65
CA LEU A 36 -15.02 -0.50 -17.20
C LEU A 36 -15.49 -0.15 -15.78
N GLN A 37 -14.58 0.23 -14.87
CA GLN A 37 -14.98 0.72 -13.54
C GLN A 37 -15.81 2.01 -13.65
N THR A 38 -15.41 2.95 -14.49
CA THR A 38 -16.17 4.20 -14.72
C THR A 38 -17.51 3.90 -15.36
N PHE A 39 -17.56 3.05 -16.38
CA PHE A 39 -18.82 2.64 -17.01
C PHE A 39 -19.78 2.00 -15.99
N GLY A 40 -19.27 1.09 -15.15
CA GLY A 40 -20.06 0.47 -14.09
C GLY A 40 -20.61 1.46 -13.05
N GLN A 41 -19.92 2.60 -12.83
CA GLN A 41 -20.41 3.68 -11.94
C GLN A 41 -21.51 4.54 -12.59
N LEU A 42 -21.57 4.60 -13.91
CA LEU A 42 -22.65 5.29 -14.65
C LEU A 42 -23.94 4.47 -14.68
N CYS A 43 -23.84 3.16 -14.55
CA CYS A 43 -24.99 2.25 -14.54
C CYS A 43 -25.61 2.15 -13.15
N TYR A 44 -26.93 2.00 -13.10
CA TYR A 44 -27.65 1.66 -11.87
C TYR A 44 -28.79 0.69 -12.17
N PHE A 45 -29.15 -0.11 -11.17
CA PHE A 45 -30.29 -1.00 -11.28
C PHE A 45 -31.55 -0.25 -10.79
N ASP A 46 -32.55 -0.09 -11.68
CA ASP A 46 -33.85 0.44 -11.29
C ASP A 46 -34.76 -0.71 -10.78
N PHE A 47 -35.11 -0.64 -9.51
CA PHE A 47 -35.94 -1.66 -8.83
C PHE A 47 -37.40 -1.63 -9.31
N THR A 48 -37.84 -0.53 -9.96
CA THR A 48 -39.19 -0.40 -10.49
C THR A 48 -39.31 -1.07 -11.85
N SER A 49 -38.45 -0.68 -12.79
CA SER A 49 -38.40 -1.27 -14.13
C SER A 49 -37.70 -2.64 -14.14
N ARG A 50 -36.92 -2.97 -13.11
CA ARG A 50 -36.01 -4.14 -13.01
C ARG A 50 -34.99 -4.21 -14.13
N LEU A 51 -34.55 -3.07 -14.63
CA LEU A 51 -33.55 -2.94 -15.67
C LEU A 51 -32.29 -2.25 -15.14
N ILE A 52 -31.17 -2.50 -15.82
CA ILE A 52 -29.97 -1.68 -15.64
C ILE A 52 -30.14 -0.47 -16.55
N GLU A 53 -30.07 0.71 -15.96
CA GLU A 53 -30.25 1.98 -16.62
C GLU A 53 -28.98 2.82 -16.55
N LEU A 54 -28.78 3.65 -17.54
CA LEU A 54 -27.75 4.66 -17.62
C LEU A 54 -28.40 5.98 -18.01
N ASN A 55 -28.39 6.94 -17.08
CA ASN A 55 -29.02 8.22 -17.28
C ASN A 55 -28.10 9.27 -17.90
N SER A 56 -28.72 10.30 -18.49
CA SER A 56 -28.03 11.50 -18.96
C SER A 56 -27.02 11.28 -20.10
N ALA A 57 -27.17 10.19 -20.86
CA ALA A 57 -26.40 10.06 -22.11
C ALA A 57 -26.73 11.22 -23.08
N PRO A 58 -25.79 11.65 -23.98
CA PRO A 58 -24.52 10.98 -24.25
C PRO A 58 -23.46 11.30 -23.22
N TRP A 59 -22.51 10.33 -23.00
CA TRP A 59 -21.31 10.55 -22.21
C TRP A 59 -20.06 10.46 -23.10
N ILE A 60 -19.17 11.43 -22.97
CA ILE A 60 -17.83 11.42 -23.56
C ILE A 60 -16.85 11.70 -22.42
N ILE A 61 -16.09 10.69 -22.04
CA ILE A 61 -15.17 10.74 -20.90
C ILE A 61 -13.76 10.44 -21.40
N THR A 62 -12.83 11.37 -21.19
CA THR A 62 -11.39 11.16 -21.36
C THR A 62 -10.77 11.31 -19.99
N ASP A 63 -10.10 10.26 -19.50
CA ASP A 63 -9.62 10.21 -18.12
C ASP A 63 -8.28 9.50 -18.02
N ARG A 64 -7.49 9.85 -17.00
CA ARG A 64 -6.18 9.28 -16.69
C ARG A 64 -5.78 9.56 -15.24
N PRO A 65 -4.95 8.70 -14.62
CA PRO A 65 -4.47 8.97 -13.27
C PRO A 65 -3.51 10.16 -13.22
N ARG A 66 -3.61 10.92 -12.12
CA ARG A 66 -2.67 11.99 -11.78
C ARG A 66 -1.32 11.42 -11.33
N PHE A 67 -1.34 10.37 -10.53
CA PHE A 67 -0.15 9.71 -10.01
C PHE A 67 -0.07 8.25 -10.44
N PRO A 68 1.13 7.75 -10.81
CA PRO A 68 1.33 6.36 -11.21
C PRO A 68 1.28 5.38 -10.02
N TYR A 69 1.52 5.82 -8.78
CA TYR A 69 1.46 5.01 -7.56
C TYR A 69 0.26 5.47 -6.72
N ARG A 70 -0.68 4.58 -6.48
CA ARG A 70 -1.88 4.82 -5.67
C ARG A 70 -2.08 3.61 -4.78
N GLY A 71 -1.50 3.69 -3.57
CA GLY A 71 -1.32 2.55 -2.67
C GLY A 71 -2.37 2.43 -1.59
N LEU A 72 -2.52 1.19 -1.12
CA LEU A 72 -3.15 0.83 0.14
C LEU A 72 -2.26 -0.20 0.82
N LEU A 73 -1.77 0.11 2.02
CA LEU A 73 -1.09 -0.85 2.88
C LEU A 73 -2.09 -1.66 3.68
N ILE A 74 -1.83 -2.97 3.80
CA ILE A 74 -2.45 -3.85 4.80
C ILE A 74 -1.37 -4.55 5.61
N ASP A 75 -1.61 -4.72 6.90
CA ASP A 75 -0.73 -5.38 7.85
C ASP A 75 -1.31 -6.75 8.24
N THR A 76 -0.56 -7.80 7.94
CA THR A 76 -0.96 -9.19 8.22
C THR A 76 -0.11 -9.84 9.31
N ALA A 77 0.77 -9.07 9.91
CA ALA A 77 1.63 -9.52 11.00
C ALA A 77 1.02 -9.22 12.37
N ARG A 78 0.47 -8.01 12.58
CA ARG A 78 -0.20 -7.64 13.84
C ARG A 78 -1.45 -8.48 14.05
N HIS A 79 -2.28 -8.62 13.01
CA HIS A 79 -3.38 -9.59 12.97
C HIS A 79 -3.42 -10.29 11.61
N TYR A 80 -3.55 -11.63 11.65
CA TYR A 80 -3.63 -12.44 10.43
C TYR A 80 -4.91 -12.14 9.66
N LEU A 81 -4.78 -11.93 8.36
CA LEU A 81 -5.91 -11.74 7.44
C LEU A 81 -6.05 -12.97 6.53
N PRO A 82 -7.18 -13.67 6.56
CA PRO A 82 -7.43 -14.76 5.62
C PRO A 82 -7.31 -14.31 4.15
N VAL A 83 -6.79 -15.17 3.28
CA VAL A 83 -6.62 -14.89 1.83
C VAL A 83 -7.89 -14.33 1.18
N LYS A 84 -9.08 -14.81 1.59
CA LYS A 84 -10.36 -14.30 1.11
C LYS A 84 -10.57 -12.83 1.44
N ILE A 85 -10.14 -12.39 2.63
CA ILE A 85 -10.26 -10.99 3.06
C ILE A 85 -9.31 -10.12 2.26
N ILE A 86 -8.05 -10.53 2.08
CA ILE A 86 -7.07 -9.82 1.23
C ILE A 86 -7.61 -9.65 -0.19
N LYS A 87 -8.19 -10.70 -0.78
CA LYS A 87 -8.83 -10.62 -2.10
C LYS A 87 -10.00 -9.65 -2.14
N GLY A 88 -10.81 -9.60 -1.08
CA GLY A 88 -11.90 -8.61 -0.95
C GLY A 88 -11.39 -7.17 -0.88
N VAL A 89 -10.25 -6.93 -0.22
CA VAL A 89 -9.57 -5.62 -0.22
C VAL A 89 -9.10 -5.28 -1.64
N ILE A 90 -8.49 -6.22 -2.35
CA ILE A 90 -8.03 -6.02 -3.75
C ILE A 90 -9.21 -5.69 -4.68
N ASP A 91 -10.37 -6.33 -4.51
CA ASP A 91 -11.58 -6.00 -5.27
C ASP A 91 -12.00 -4.54 -5.05
N ALA A 92 -12.05 -4.11 -3.79
CA ALA A 92 -12.44 -2.74 -3.44
C ALA A 92 -11.39 -1.70 -3.91
N MET A 93 -10.10 -2.04 -3.89
CA MET A 93 -9.03 -1.24 -4.49
C MET A 93 -9.27 -1.02 -5.98
N ALA A 94 -9.57 -2.09 -6.72
CA ALA A 94 -9.86 -2.00 -8.15
C ALA A 94 -11.10 -1.13 -8.44
N TYR A 95 -12.15 -1.24 -7.61
CA TYR A 95 -13.34 -0.39 -7.73
C TYR A 95 -13.03 1.10 -7.53
N SER A 96 -12.04 1.41 -6.69
CA SER A 96 -11.61 2.77 -6.33
C SER A 96 -10.43 3.27 -7.17
N LYS A 97 -9.96 2.50 -8.16
CA LYS A 97 -8.80 2.81 -9.01
C LYS A 97 -7.46 2.94 -8.25
N LEU A 98 -7.33 2.33 -7.07
CA LEU A 98 -6.03 2.08 -6.42
C LEU A 98 -5.32 0.94 -7.15
N ASN A 99 -3.97 1.04 -7.29
CA ASN A 99 -3.22 0.11 -8.15
C ASN A 99 -2.01 -0.57 -7.48
N VAL A 100 -1.74 -0.29 -6.21
CA VAL A 100 -0.67 -0.96 -5.45
C VAL A 100 -1.21 -1.41 -4.11
N LEU A 101 -1.26 -2.73 -3.89
CA LEU A 101 -1.42 -3.32 -2.56
C LEU A 101 -0.03 -3.40 -1.93
N HIS A 102 0.23 -2.58 -0.93
CA HIS A 102 1.41 -2.72 -0.10
C HIS A 102 1.12 -3.74 0.99
N TRP A 103 1.79 -4.87 0.94
CA TRP A 103 1.58 -5.96 1.86
C TRP A 103 2.72 -5.99 2.88
N HIS A 104 2.45 -5.42 4.07
CA HIS A 104 3.29 -5.53 5.26
C HIS A 104 3.08 -6.93 5.83
N ILE A 105 3.94 -7.88 5.40
CA ILE A 105 3.69 -9.31 5.57
C ILE A 105 4.09 -9.78 6.95
N VAL A 106 5.24 -9.31 7.44
CA VAL A 106 5.90 -9.75 8.66
C VAL A 106 6.24 -8.57 9.56
N ASP A 107 6.20 -8.80 10.88
CA ASP A 107 6.57 -7.83 11.90
C ASP A 107 7.06 -8.55 13.17
N GLU A 108 7.29 -7.82 14.27
CA GLU A 108 7.73 -8.40 15.55
C GLU A 108 6.75 -9.45 16.11
N GLN A 109 5.44 -9.30 15.84
CA GLN A 109 4.39 -10.18 16.37
C GLN A 109 4.32 -11.51 15.63
N SER A 110 4.50 -11.50 14.29
CA SER A 110 4.28 -12.71 13.49
C SER A 110 5.10 -12.73 12.19
N PHE A 111 5.53 -13.94 11.82
CA PHE A 111 6.13 -14.28 10.52
C PHE A 111 5.24 -15.30 9.79
N PRO A 112 4.15 -14.86 9.15
CA PRO A 112 3.13 -15.78 8.66
C PRO A 112 3.40 -16.35 7.25
N ILE A 113 4.40 -15.85 6.51
CA ILE A 113 4.65 -16.30 5.13
C ILE A 113 5.69 -17.42 5.05
N GLU A 114 5.46 -18.37 4.16
CA GLU A 114 6.41 -19.44 3.84
C GLU A 114 7.64 -18.90 3.11
N ILE A 115 8.82 -19.29 3.60
CA ILE A 115 10.12 -19.02 2.95
C ILE A 115 10.81 -20.36 2.71
N PRO A 116 10.77 -20.93 1.51
CA PRO A 116 11.36 -22.24 1.20
C PRO A 116 12.84 -22.32 1.52
N SER A 117 13.59 -21.25 1.30
CA SER A 117 15.02 -21.19 1.61
C SER A 117 15.30 -21.23 3.13
N TYR A 118 14.36 -20.73 3.94
CA TYR A 118 14.46 -20.67 5.41
C TYR A 118 13.16 -21.10 6.09
N PRO A 119 12.77 -22.39 6.01
CA PRO A 119 11.44 -22.86 6.40
C PRO A 119 11.10 -22.70 7.88
N LYS A 120 12.11 -22.55 8.76
CA LYS A 120 11.85 -22.36 10.19
C LYS A 120 11.36 -20.95 10.53
N LEU A 121 11.47 -19.95 9.63
CA LEU A 121 10.90 -18.62 9.84
C LEU A 121 9.39 -18.69 10.13
N TRP A 122 8.70 -19.66 9.54
CA TRP A 122 7.29 -19.95 9.80
C TRP A 122 6.93 -20.28 11.25
N ASN A 123 7.91 -20.65 12.07
CA ASN A 123 7.70 -20.85 13.50
C ASN A 123 7.37 -19.55 14.24
N GLY A 124 7.66 -18.40 13.62
CA GLY A 124 7.28 -17.07 14.10
C GLY A 124 5.81 -16.71 13.86
N SER A 125 5.02 -17.55 13.17
CA SER A 125 3.58 -17.32 13.00
C SER A 125 2.81 -17.57 14.30
N TYR A 126 1.64 -16.95 14.45
CA TYR A 126 0.78 -17.15 15.62
C TYR A 126 0.32 -18.60 15.80
N SER A 127 -0.06 -19.26 14.69
CA SER A 127 -0.49 -20.67 14.68
C SER A 127 -0.25 -21.31 13.32
N TYR A 128 -0.47 -22.62 13.22
CA TYR A 128 -0.39 -23.33 11.95
C TYR A 128 -1.45 -22.86 10.94
N SER A 129 -2.62 -22.46 11.41
CA SER A 129 -3.74 -21.99 10.56
C SER A 129 -3.63 -20.53 10.14
N GLU A 130 -2.73 -19.76 10.77
CA GLU A 130 -2.49 -18.34 10.48
C GLU A 130 -1.19 -18.16 9.69
N ARG A 131 -1.15 -18.78 8.51
CA ARG A 131 0.01 -18.85 7.65
C ARG A 131 -0.39 -18.67 6.18
N TYR A 132 0.52 -18.12 5.41
CA TYR A 132 0.41 -18.06 3.94
C TYR A 132 1.45 -18.98 3.32
N THR A 133 1.00 -19.96 2.55
CA THR A 133 1.89 -20.75 1.72
C THR A 133 2.39 -19.94 0.53
N MET A 134 3.47 -20.41 -0.12
CA MET A 134 3.90 -19.85 -1.40
C MET A 134 2.77 -19.86 -2.43
N SER A 135 1.90 -20.88 -2.39
CA SER A 135 0.74 -20.99 -3.27
C SER A 135 -0.28 -19.88 -2.98
N ASP A 136 -0.52 -19.56 -1.71
CA ASP A 136 -1.43 -18.47 -1.32
C ASP A 136 -0.89 -17.12 -1.79
N ALA A 137 0.41 -16.87 -1.63
CA ALA A 137 1.05 -15.64 -2.10
C ALA A 137 0.96 -15.50 -3.63
N ILE A 138 1.22 -16.58 -4.38
CA ILE A 138 1.07 -16.62 -5.84
C ILE A 138 -0.39 -16.34 -6.24
N ASP A 139 -1.35 -16.91 -5.53
CA ASP A 139 -2.77 -16.73 -5.80
C ASP A 139 -3.21 -15.27 -5.54
N ILE A 140 -2.75 -14.65 -4.45
CA ILE A 140 -2.98 -13.23 -4.16
C ILE A 140 -2.40 -12.34 -5.28
N VAL A 141 -1.14 -12.56 -5.67
CA VAL A 141 -0.48 -11.77 -6.71
C VAL A 141 -1.21 -11.89 -8.05
N ARG A 142 -1.58 -13.11 -8.46
CA ARG A 142 -2.35 -13.34 -9.70
C ARG A 142 -3.75 -12.75 -9.66
N TYR A 143 -4.38 -12.77 -8.48
CA TYR A 143 -5.69 -12.17 -8.27
C TYR A 143 -5.65 -10.65 -8.43
N ALA A 144 -4.63 -10.02 -7.85
CA ALA A 144 -4.38 -8.59 -7.95
C ALA A 144 -4.05 -8.17 -9.40
N GLU A 145 -3.16 -8.91 -10.07
CA GLU A 145 -2.76 -8.64 -11.45
C GLU A 145 -3.93 -8.59 -12.42
N LYS A 146 -4.90 -9.53 -12.31
CA LYS A 146 -6.12 -9.55 -13.11
C LYS A 146 -7.01 -8.33 -12.92
N ARG A 147 -6.77 -7.54 -11.87
CA ARG A 147 -7.51 -6.32 -11.51
C ARG A 147 -6.72 -5.04 -11.73
N GLY A 148 -5.53 -5.15 -12.31
CA GLY A 148 -4.64 -4.00 -12.50
C GLY A 148 -4.01 -3.50 -11.18
N VAL A 149 -3.90 -4.38 -10.18
CA VAL A 149 -3.25 -4.08 -8.90
C VAL A 149 -1.93 -4.82 -8.81
N ASN A 150 -0.85 -4.10 -8.52
CA ASN A 150 0.45 -4.68 -8.18
C ASN A 150 0.48 -5.02 -6.69
N VAL A 151 1.27 -6.03 -6.31
CA VAL A 151 1.54 -6.33 -4.91
C VAL A 151 2.98 -5.94 -4.59
N LEU A 152 3.14 -4.95 -3.73
CA LEU A 152 4.40 -4.54 -3.13
C LEU A 152 4.60 -5.34 -1.85
N ALA A 153 5.57 -6.24 -1.83
CA ALA A 153 5.91 -7.00 -0.63
C ALA A 153 6.84 -6.19 0.27
N GLU A 154 6.60 -6.22 1.57
CA GLU A 154 7.47 -5.63 2.58
C GLU A 154 8.00 -6.70 3.53
N ILE A 155 9.29 -6.60 3.80
CA ILE A 155 9.97 -7.15 4.97
C ILE A 155 10.65 -5.99 5.69
N ASP A 156 10.22 -5.68 6.90
CA ASP A 156 10.80 -4.60 7.67
C ASP A 156 12.06 -5.06 8.40
N VAL A 157 13.17 -4.36 8.17
CA VAL A 157 14.48 -4.68 8.73
C VAL A 157 15.32 -3.40 8.95
N PRO A 158 16.14 -3.35 10.02
CA PRO A 158 16.44 -4.38 11.02
C PRO A 158 15.48 -4.42 12.20
N GLY A 159 14.65 -3.40 12.41
CA GLY A 159 13.55 -3.36 13.37
C GLY A 159 12.36 -4.20 12.92
N HIS A 160 11.29 -4.23 13.71
CA HIS A 160 10.05 -4.96 13.37
C HIS A 160 10.26 -6.44 13.01
N ALA A 161 11.32 -7.06 13.55
CA ALA A 161 11.82 -8.37 13.11
C ALA A 161 11.96 -9.41 14.22
N ARG A 162 11.38 -9.19 15.41
CA ARG A 162 11.48 -10.12 16.54
C ARG A 162 11.02 -11.54 16.18
N SER A 163 9.95 -11.66 15.39
CA SER A 163 9.36 -12.94 14.98
C SER A 163 10.33 -13.85 14.20
N TRP A 164 11.32 -13.26 13.51
CA TRP A 164 12.30 -14.01 12.71
C TRP A 164 13.15 -14.96 13.58
N GLY A 165 13.55 -14.48 14.76
CA GLY A 165 14.39 -15.23 15.68
C GLY A 165 13.68 -16.39 16.38
N VAL A 166 12.35 -16.48 16.31
CA VAL A 166 11.60 -17.65 16.80
C VAL A 166 12.00 -18.91 16.02
N GLY A 167 12.22 -18.77 14.72
CA GLY A 167 12.71 -19.86 13.88
C GLY A 167 14.23 -20.01 13.88
N TYR A 168 14.94 -18.90 13.95
CA TYR A 168 16.41 -18.84 13.89
C TYR A 168 16.93 -17.88 14.95
N SER A 169 17.06 -18.34 16.20
CA SER A 169 17.45 -17.51 17.35
C SER A 169 18.80 -16.80 17.17
N SER A 170 19.65 -17.28 16.26
CA SER A 170 20.90 -16.61 15.90
C SER A 170 20.70 -15.27 15.17
N LEU A 171 19.50 -14.95 14.71
CA LEU A 171 19.17 -13.64 14.14
C LEU A 171 18.98 -12.57 15.22
N TRP A 172 18.64 -12.98 16.44
CA TRP A 172 18.63 -12.07 17.58
C TRP A 172 20.05 -11.76 18.04
N PRO A 173 20.33 -10.53 18.43
CA PRO A 173 21.56 -10.19 19.15
C PRO A 173 21.79 -11.05 20.39
N SER A 174 20.73 -11.26 21.20
CA SER A 174 20.76 -12.16 22.39
C SER A 174 19.31 -12.49 22.81
N GLU A 175 19.17 -13.39 23.79
CA GLU A 175 17.85 -13.68 24.39
C GLU A 175 17.21 -12.47 25.09
N SER A 176 18.01 -11.53 25.57
CA SER A 176 17.53 -10.27 26.17
C SER A 176 17.42 -9.11 25.20
N CYS A 177 17.95 -9.27 23.98
CA CYS A 177 17.88 -8.30 22.89
C CYS A 177 17.40 -9.04 21.63
N ARG A 178 16.09 -9.10 21.44
CA ARG A 178 15.48 -9.84 20.34
C ARG A 178 15.20 -8.98 19.11
N GLU A 179 15.56 -7.70 19.19
CA GLU A 179 15.38 -6.71 18.14
C GLU A 179 16.27 -5.49 18.42
N PRO A 180 16.86 -4.82 17.42
CA PRO A 180 16.85 -5.16 15.98
C PRO A 180 17.67 -6.40 15.65
N LEU A 181 17.55 -6.92 14.40
CA LEU A 181 18.35 -8.06 13.93
C LEU A 181 19.86 -7.83 14.14
N ASP A 182 20.61 -8.92 14.35
CA ASP A 182 22.05 -8.86 14.60
C ASP A 182 22.83 -8.40 13.37
N VAL A 183 23.29 -7.16 13.40
CA VAL A 183 24.04 -6.51 12.31
C VAL A 183 25.42 -7.12 12.10
N SER A 184 26.00 -7.73 13.14
CA SER A 184 27.38 -8.22 13.11
C SER A 184 27.55 -9.58 12.42
N LYS A 185 26.43 -10.29 12.19
CA LYS A 185 26.44 -11.64 11.61
C LYS A 185 26.15 -11.64 10.12
N ASN A 186 26.98 -12.30 9.34
CA ASN A 186 26.71 -12.53 7.92
C ASN A 186 25.43 -13.34 7.70
N PHE A 187 25.12 -14.27 8.60
CA PHE A 187 23.92 -15.10 8.54
C PHE A 187 22.63 -14.27 8.46
N THR A 188 22.55 -13.11 9.13
CA THR A 188 21.42 -12.19 9.03
C THR A 188 21.17 -11.77 7.59
N PHE A 189 22.23 -11.42 6.85
CA PHE A 189 22.13 -10.99 5.45
C PHE A 189 21.94 -12.16 4.47
N GLU A 190 22.44 -13.35 4.81
CA GLU A 190 22.16 -14.59 4.07
C GLU A 190 20.66 -14.94 4.14
N VAL A 191 20.02 -14.74 5.30
CA VAL A 191 18.57 -14.94 5.46
C VAL A 191 17.78 -13.90 4.65
N ILE A 192 18.16 -12.63 4.70
CA ILE A 192 17.53 -11.57 3.89
C ILE A 192 17.68 -11.88 2.39
N ASP A 193 18.85 -12.32 1.95
CA ASP A 193 19.10 -12.73 0.57
C ASP A 193 18.20 -13.89 0.14
N GLY A 194 18.07 -14.92 0.96
CA GLY A 194 17.19 -16.04 0.69
C GLY A 194 15.71 -15.67 0.62
N ILE A 195 15.24 -14.79 1.52
CA ILE A 195 13.87 -14.27 1.47
C ILE A 195 13.63 -13.52 0.15
N LEU A 196 14.52 -12.59 -0.20
CA LEU A 196 14.39 -11.79 -1.42
C LEU A 196 14.53 -12.64 -2.68
N SER A 197 15.36 -13.70 -2.65
CA SER A 197 15.43 -14.70 -3.71
C SER A 197 14.09 -15.43 -3.89
N ASP A 198 13.44 -15.86 -2.81
CA ASP A 198 12.13 -16.51 -2.89
C ASP A 198 11.03 -15.53 -3.30
N PHE A 199 11.05 -14.29 -2.79
CA PHE A 199 10.13 -13.23 -3.16
C PHE A 199 10.23 -12.88 -4.65
N SER A 200 11.42 -12.83 -5.22
CA SER A 200 11.62 -12.52 -6.64
C SER A 200 10.95 -13.51 -7.59
N LYS A 201 10.62 -14.72 -7.11
CA LYS A 201 9.88 -15.74 -7.87
C LYS A 201 8.37 -15.45 -7.92
N ILE A 202 7.83 -14.72 -6.93
CA ILE A 202 6.40 -14.45 -6.75
C ILE A 202 6.05 -12.99 -7.04
N PHE A 203 6.68 -12.07 -6.32
CA PHE A 203 6.38 -10.64 -6.36
C PHE A 203 7.12 -9.99 -7.53
N LYS A 204 6.44 -9.87 -8.66
CA LYS A 204 7.02 -9.36 -9.92
C LYS A 204 6.92 -7.84 -10.06
N PHE A 205 6.34 -7.14 -9.07
CA PHE A 205 6.37 -5.69 -9.06
C PHE A 205 7.81 -5.20 -8.99
N LYS A 206 8.09 -4.06 -9.61
CA LYS A 206 9.44 -3.50 -9.71
C LYS A 206 10.08 -3.21 -8.35
N PHE A 207 9.26 -2.93 -7.33
CA PHE A 207 9.70 -2.48 -6.02
C PHE A 207 9.55 -3.59 -4.98
N VAL A 208 10.43 -3.54 -3.97
CA VAL A 208 10.28 -4.20 -2.67
C VAL A 208 10.43 -3.14 -1.58
N HIS A 209 9.66 -3.26 -0.51
CA HIS A 209 9.78 -2.39 0.66
C HIS A 209 10.62 -3.10 1.73
N LEU A 210 11.62 -2.39 2.26
CA LEU A 210 12.57 -2.94 3.26
C LEU A 210 12.38 -2.32 4.65
N GLY A 211 11.32 -1.51 4.83
CA GLY A 211 11.07 -0.83 6.09
C GLY A 211 12.19 0.11 6.51
N GLY A 212 12.73 -0.10 7.69
CA GLY A 212 13.89 0.61 8.23
C GLY A 212 13.52 1.72 9.21
N ASP A 213 12.27 1.78 9.65
CA ASP A 213 11.73 2.71 10.63
C ASP A 213 11.94 2.23 12.06
N GLU A 214 11.79 3.15 12.99
CA GLU A 214 11.71 2.96 14.46
C GLU A 214 12.83 2.07 15.07
N VAL A 215 14.00 2.00 14.44
CA VAL A 215 15.09 1.10 14.84
C VAL A 215 15.73 1.52 16.15
N ASN A 216 15.42 0.81 17.23
CA ASN A 216 16.06 1.02 18.53
C ASN A 216 17.38 0.28 18.65
N THR A 217 18.48 0.97 18.35
CA THR A 217 19.85 0.39 18.38
C THR A 217 20.45 0.24 19.77
N SER A 218 19.73 0.59 20.85
CA SER A 218 20.31 0.63 22.21
C SER A 218 20.87 -0.72 22.65
N CYS A 219 20.24 -1.83 22.32
CA CYS A 219 20.73 -3.13 22.71
C CYS A 219 21.92 -3.65 21.87
N TRP A 220 22.21 -3.07 20.73
CA TRP A 220 23.48 -3.33 20.02
C TRP A 220 24.67 -2.86 20.81
N THR A 221 24.56 -1.76 21.58
CA THR A 221 25.64 -1.23 22.42
C THR A 221 25.88 -2.06 23.67
N THR A 222 24.89 -2.83 24.11
CA THR A 222 24.98 -3.65 25.35
C THR A 222 25.17 -5.13 25.08
N THR A 223 25.18 -5.55 23.82
CA THR A 223 25.42 -6.92 23.40
C THR A 223 26.92 -7.12 23.12
N PRO A 224 27.67 -7.91 23.93
CA PRO A 224 29.14 -7.92 23.92
C PRO A 224 29.78 -8.20 22.56
N HIS A 225 29.26 -9.15 21.78
CA HIS A 225 29.82 -9.48 20.46
C HIS A 225 29.56 -8.37 19.43
N ILE A 226 28.44 -7.68 19.52
CA ILE A 226 28.13 -6.53 18.63
C ILE A 226 28.99 -5.33 19.04
N GLU A 227 29.13 -5.07 20.34
CA GLU A 227 30.04 -4.03 20.84
C GLU A 227 31.46 -4.24 20.34
N GLY A 228 31.94 -5.50 20.43
CA GLY A 228 33.27 -5.89 19.90
C GLY A 228 33.36 -5.71 18.39
N TRP A 229 32.31 -6.07 17.64
CA TRP A 229 32.25 -5.88 16.19
C TRP A 229 32.27 -4.39 15.80
N LEU A 230 31.50 -3.55 16.51
CA LEU A 230 31.50 -2.11 16.31
C LEU A 230 32.89 -1.50 16.50
N LYS A 231 33.59 -1.86 17.61
CA LYS A 231 34.97 -1.41 17.90
C LYS A 231 35.94 -1.84 16.80
N ASN A 232 35.87 -3.09 16.37
CA ASN A 232 36.77 -3.64 15.35
C ASN A 232 36.58 -3.00 13.98
N ASN A 233 35.37 -2.54 13.67
CA ASN A 233 35.07 -1.86 12.42
C ASN A 233 35.07 -0.33 12.53
N HIS A 234 35.45 0.23 13.66
CA HIS A 234 35.50 1.66 13.94
C HIS A 234 34.14 2.36 13.66
N MET A 235 33.03 1.66 14.00
CA MET A 235 31.65 2.11 13.80
C MET A 235 31.00 2.48 15.12
N ASN A 236 30.13 3.49 15.09
CA ASN A 236 29.11 3.70 16.10
C ASN A 236 27.78 3.01 15.68
N VAL A 237 26.76 3.07 16.51
CA VAL A 237 25.45 2.39 16.21
C VAL A 237 24.73 3.00 15.03
N SER A 238 24.87 4.30 14.78
CA SER A 238 24.28 4.96 13.61
C SER A 238 24.96 4.49 12.31
N ASP A 239 26.30 4.28 12.37
CA ASP A 239 27.04 3.69 11.25
C ASP A 239 26.63 2.24 10.99
N ALA A 240 26.37 1.46 12.05
CA ALA A 240 25.90 0.10 11.94
C ALA A 240 24.49 0.02 11.34
N TYR A 241 23.58 0.90 11.78
CA TYR A 241 22.25 1.00 11.19
C TYR A 241 22.33 1.35 9.70
N ARG A 242 23.12 2.34 9.35
CA ARG A 242 23.38 2.69 7.94
C ARG A 242 23.96 1.50 7.16
N ASP A 243 24.94 0.80 7.69
CA ASP A 243 25.57 -0.37 7.06
C ASP A 243 24.53 -1.47 6.81
N PHE A 244 23.67 -1.73 7.81
CA PHE A 244 22.59 -2.70 7.68
C PHE A 244 21.65 -2.35 6.52
N VAL A 245 21.13 -1.12 6.48
CA VAL A 245 20.20 -0.67 5.45
C VAL A 245 20.85 -0.76 4.07
N LEU A 246 22.08 -0.24 3.90
CA LEU A 246 22.76 -0.24 2.60
C LEU A 246 23.10 -1.67 2.12
N ARG A 247 23.43 -2.60 3.02
CA ARG A 247 23.62 -4.03 2.66
C ARG A 247 22.31 -4.66 2.21
N SER A 248 21.21 -4.43 2.93
CA SER A 248 19.88 -4.93 2.56
C SER A 248 19.42 -4.36 1.21
N GLN A 249 19.65 -3.07 0.94
CA GLN A 249 19.39 -2.45 -0.35
C GLN A 249 20.18 -3.12 -1.49
N LYS A 250 21.48 -3.38 -1.29
CA LYS A 250 22.32 -4.07 -2.29
C LYS A 250 21.80 -5.48 -2.60
N ILE A 251 21.34 -6.20 -1.59
CA ILE A 251 20.75 -7.54 -1.77
C ILE A 251 19.46 -7.39 -2.62
N ALA A 252 18.55 -6.49 -2.27
CA ALA A 252 17.32 -6.28 -3.03
C ALA A 252 17.60 -5.93 -4.51
N ILE A 253 18.55 -5.04 -4.76
CA ILE A 253 18.96 -4.66 -6.12
C ILE A 253 19.54 -5.86 -6.89
N SER A 254 20.29 -6.76 -6.22
CA SER A 254 20.84 -7.95 -6.88
C SER A 254 19.76 -8.92 -7.33
N HIS A 255 18.59 -8.91 -6.68
CA HIS A 255 17.40 -9.67 -7.09
C HIS A 255 16.50 -8.91 -8.10
N GLY A 256 16.94 -7.75 -8.58
CA GLY A 256 16.25 -6.99 -9.64
C GLY A 256 15.22 -5.98 -9.16
N TYR A 257 15.12 -5.72 -7.86
CA TYR A 257 14.21 -4.74 -7.31
C TYR A 257 14.78 -3.32 -7.29
N ASP A 258 13.93 -2.32 -7.49
CA ASP A 258 14.11 -1.00 -6.91
C ASP A 258 13.58 -1.05 -5.47
N ILE A 259 14.13 -0.23 -4.60
CA ILE A 259 13.89 -0.28 -3.16
C ILE A 259 13.03 0.87 -2.67
N ILE A 260 12.18 0.55 -1.69
CA ILE A 260 11.45 1.54 -0.90
C ILE A 260 11.87 1.36 0.56
N ASN A 261 12.12 2.47 1.26
CA ASN A 261 12.33 2.51 2.71
C ASN A 261 11.47 3.62 3.32
N TRP A 262 11.09 3.43 4.59
CA TRP A 262 10.49 4.48 5.38
C TRP A 262 11.47 5.66 5.57
N GLU A 263 10.94 6.84 5.83
CA GLU A 263 11.68 8.11 5.79
C GLU A 263 12.82 8.23 6.79
N GLU A 264 12.85 7.43 7.87
CA GLU A 264 13.91 7.49 8.88
C GLU A 264 15.29 7.21 8.28
N THR A 265 15.37 6.34 7.28
CA THR A 265 16.62 6.06 6.56
C THR A 265 17.12 7.30 5.84
N PHE A 266 16.21 8.06 5.20
CA PHE A 266 16.53 9.33 4.56
C PHE A 266 16.88 10.41 5.58
N ASN A 267 16.11 10.53 6.66
CA ASN A 267 16.35 11.52 7.71
C ASN A 267 17.71 11.31 8.39
N SER A 268 18.15 10.05 8.50
CA SER A 268 19.41 9.68 9.17
C SER A 268 20.64 9.76 8.26
N PHE A 269 20.53 9.35 7.00
CA PHE A 269 21.68 9.24 6.08
C PHE A 269 21.28 9.28 4.59
N GLY A 270 20.31 10.15 4.23
CA GLY A 270 19.78 10.25 2.87
C GLY A 270 20.80 10.45 1.76
N ASP A 271 21.91 11.14 2.04
CA ASP A 271 23.02 11.35 1.10
C ASP A 271 23.81 10.06 0.75
N LYS A 272 23.59 8.98 1.50
CA LYS A 272 24.23 7.66 1.31
C LYS A 272 23.31 6.61 0.71
N LEU A 273 22.00 6.86 0.67
CA LEU A 273 21.06 5.93 0.07
C LEU A 273 21.34 5.70 -1.42
N ASP A 274 21.04 4.50 -1.90
CA ASP A 274 21.10 4.25 -3.35
C ASP A 274 20.17 5.25 -4.08
N PRO A 275 20.61 5.85 -5.20
CA PRO A 275 19.79 6.79 -5.97
C PRO A 275 18.45 6.22 -6.47
N LYS A 276 18.33 4.89 -6.54
CA LYS A 276 17.06 4.23 -6.89
C LYS A 276 16.08 4.17 -5.72
N THR A 277 16.49 4.52 -4.50
CA THR A 277 15.62 4.50 -3.32
C THR A 277 14.43 5.41 -3.53
N VAL A 278 13.27 4.88 -3.26
CA VAL A 278 12.04 5.63 -3.05
C VAL A 278 11.87 5.83 -1.55
N VAL A 279 11.75 7.05 -1.11
CA VAL A 279 11.52 7.37 0.30
C VAL A 279 10.02 7.39 0.55
N HIS A 280 9.56 6.58 1.49
CA HIS A 280 8.16 6.51 1.88
C HIS A 280 7.96 7.41 3.11
N ASN A 281 7.34 8.56 2.90
CA ASN A 281 7.08 9.56 3.94
C ASN A 281 5.85 9.18 4.77
N TRP A 282 5.97 9.20 6.11
CA TRP A 282 4.86 8.90 7.01
C TRP A 282 4.75 9.83 8.24
N LEU A 283 5.88 10.35 8.75
CA LEU A 283 5.91 11.14 10.00
C LEU A 283 5.19 12.48 9.88
N GLY A 284 5.24 13.13 8.71
CA GLY A 284 4.56 14.42 8.53
C GLY A 284 4.76 15.08 7.17
N GLU A 285 4.11 16.22 6.96
CA GLU A 285 4.05 16.90 5.65
C GLU A 285 5.39 17.52 5.19
N ASP A 286 6.33 17.77 6.10
CA ASP A 286 7.56 18.55 5.82
C ASP A 286 8.70 17.72 5.20
N VAL A 287 8.54 16.42 5.10
CA VAL A 287 9.61 15.51 4.64
C VAL A 287 9.62 15.36 3.13
N ALA A 288 8.48 15.19 2.49
CA ALA A 288 8.41 15.01 1.03
C ALA A 288 9.12 16.14 0.24
N PRO A 289 8.96 17.42 0.58
CA PRO A 289 9.73 18.49 -0.07
C PRO A 289 11.26 18.35 0.05
N LYS A 290 11.76 17.87 1.19
CA LYS A 290 13.20 17.65 1.43
C LYS A 290 13.71 16.46 0.61
N VAL A 291 12.93 15.38 0.55
CA VAL A 291 13.24 14.16 -0.22
C VAL A 291 13.42 14.49 -1.70
N VAL A 292 12.45 15.19 -2.30
CA VAL A 292 12.51 15.53 -3.73
C VAL A 292 13.55 16.59 -4.03
N ALA A 293 13.83 17.52 -3.11
CA ALA A 293 14.93 18.47 -3.22
C ALA A 293 16.29 17.78 -3.22
N ALA A 294 16.43 16.65 -2.52
CA ALA A 294 17.63 15.81 -2.55
C ALA A 294 17.71 14.89 -3.79
N GLY A 295 16.69 14.91 -4.66
CA GLY A 295 16.66 14.14 -5.91
C GLY A 295 16.12 12.71 -5.77
N HIS A 296 15.60 12.33 -4.60
CA HIS A 296 14.96 11.02 -4.41
C HIS A 296 13.48 11.05 -4.81
N ARG A 297 12.97 9.90 -5.26
CA ARG A 297 11.53 9.68 -5.45
C ARG A 297 10.86 9.57 -4.09
N CYS A 298 9.59 9.98 -4.00
CA CYS A 298 8.81 9.97 -2.77
C CYS A 298 7.42 9.36 -2.97
N ILE A 299 6.97 8.57 -1.97
CA ILE A 299 5.59 8.19 -1.75
C ILE A 299 5.12 8.92 -0.50
N VAL A 300 3.91 9.51 -0.53
CA VAL A 300 3.36 10.28 0.58
C VAL A 300 2.29 9.46 1.32
N SER A 301 2.45 9.33 2.65
CA SER A 301 1.53 8.59 3.53
C SER A 301 1.42 9.25 4.90
N ASN A 302 1.31 10.58 4.95
CA ASN A 302 1.30 11.34 6.23
C ASN A 302 0.35 10.72 7.25
N GLN A 303 0.87 10.28 8.40
CA GLN A 303 0.10 9.55 9.41
C GLN A 303 -1.09 10.34 9.98
N ASP A 304 -0.98 11.66 10.07
CA ASP A 304 -2.05 12.54 10.54
C ASP A 304 -3.22 12.69 9.55
N LYS A 305 -3.09 12.15 8.33
CA LYS A 305 -4.07 12.28 7.25
C LYS A 305 -4.45 10.94 6.59
N TRP A 306 -3.48 10.05 6.36
CA TRP A 306 -3.67 8.86 5.54
C TRP A 306 -3.43 7.54 6.28
N TYR A 307 -3.37 7.54 7.63
CA TYR A 307 -3.41 6.33 8.44
C TYR A 307 -4.86 5.99 8.79
N LEU A 308 -5.31 4.83 8.35
CA LEU A 308 -6.70 4.36 8.47
C LEU A 308 -7.01 3.79 9.87
N ASP A 309 -6.00 3.33 10.59
CA ASP A 309 -6.07 2.92 12.00
C ASP A 309 -6.35 4.09 12.95
N HIS A 310 -6.07 5.33 12.52
CA HIS A 310 -6.56 6.53 13.19
C HIS A 310 -8.08 6.68 12.98
N LEU A 311 -8.87 6.09 13.87
CA LEU A 311 -10.33 6.00 13.71
C LEU A 311 -11.06 7.35 13.79
N ASP A 312 -10.43 8.36 14.38
CA ASP A 312 -10.90 9.75 14.47
C ASP A 312 -10.59 10.57 13.20
N ALA A 313 -9.78 10.06 12.29
CA ALA A 313 -9.49 10.72 11.02
C ALA A 313 -10.68 10.63 10.06
N SER A 314 -11.20 11.79 9.64
CA SER A 314 -12.38 11.87 8.78
C SER A 314 -12.03 11.68 7.30
N TRP A 315 -13.00 11.24 6.49
CA TRP A 315 -12.83 11.10 5.04
C TRP A 315 -12.50 12.44 4.36
N GLU A 316 -12.94 13.56 4.92
CA GLU A 316 -12.60 14.90 4.46
C GLU A 316 -11.10 15.16 4.58
N GLY A 317 -10.50 14.74 5.71
CA GLY A 317 -9.05 14.79 5.92
C GLY A 317 -8.30 13.98 4.87
N PHE A 318 -8.77 12.76 4.57
CA PHE A 318 -8.21 11.91 3.51
C PHE A 318 -8.32 12.55 2.12
N TYR A 319 -9.47 13.18 1.83
CA TYR A 319 -9.69 13.87 0.55
C TYR A 319 -8.81 15.10 0.38
N MET A 320 -8.59 15.88 1.46
CA MET A 320 -7.88 17.16 1.39
C MET A 320 -6.35 17.02 1.47
N ASN A 321 -5.80 15.87 1.78
CA ASN A 321 -4.35 15.67 1.83
C ASN A 321 -3.73 15.76 0.44
N GLU A 322 -2.83 16.74 0.24
CA GLU A 322 -2.23 17.04 -1.06
C GLU A 322 -0.79 16.56 -1.12
N PRO A 323 -0.47 15.53 -1.95
CA PRO A 323 0.88 14.95 -2.02
C PRO A 323 1.97 15.93 -2.48
N LEU A 324 1.60 16.95 -3.24
CA LEU A 324 2.54 17.95 -3.75
C LEU A 324 2.62 19.21 -2.89
N LYS A 325 2.04 19.19 -1.68
CA LYS A 325 2.06 20.33 -0.77
C LYS A 325 3.50 20.79 -0.49
N GLY A 326 3.75 22.08 -0.67
CA GLY A 326 5.08 22.67 -0.42
C GLY A 326 6.13 22.43 -1.54
N ILE A 327 5.79 21.76 -2.64
CA ILE A 327 6.69 21.45 -3.75
C ILE A 327 6.29 22.31 -4.96
N ASN A 328 7.05 23.38 -5.24
CA ASN A 328 6.74 24.32 -6.30
C ASN A 328 7.47 24.04 -7.62
N ASP A 329 8.62 23.37 -7.57
CA ASP A 329 9.40 23.01 -8.76
C ASP A 329 8.77 21.81 -9.49
N THR A 330 8.48 21.96 -10.79
CA THR A 330 7.80 20.91 -11.57
C THR A 330 8.64 19.64 -11.74
N LYS A 331 9.97 19.74 -11.75
CA LYS A 331 10.85 18.55 -11.80
C LYS A 331 10.82 17.81 -10.47
N GLN A 332 10.77 18.52 -9.36
CA GLN A 332 10.62 17.90 -8.03
C GLN A 332 9.23 17.28 -7.85
N GLN A 333 8.17 17.91 -8.37
CA GLN A 333 6.83 17.33 -8.37
C GLN A 333 6.78 15.97 -9.07
N GLN A 334 7.54 15.77 -10.15
CA GLN A 334 7.64 14.48 -10.86
C GLN A 334 8.34 13.39 -10.06
N LEU A 335 9.11 13.73 -9.02
CA LEU A 335 9.71 12.77 -8.11
C LEU A 335 8.73 12.24 -7.05
N VAL A 336 7.63 12.94 -6.79
CA VAL A 336 6.52 12.38 -6.02
C VAL A 336 5.76 11.43 -6.92
N ILE A 337 5.99 10.13 -6.74
CA ILE A 337 5.38 9.11 -7.60
C ILE A 337 3.93 8.80 -7.25
N GLY A 338 3.47 9.26 -6.09
CA GLY A 338 2.10 9.13 -5.63
C GLY A 338 1.97 9.10 -4.12
N GLY A 339 0.96 8.40 -3.64
CA GLY A 339 0.71 8.27 -2.21
C GLY A 339 0.01 6.97 -1.86
N GLU A 340 -0.08 6.74 -0.54
CA GLU A 340 -0.62 5.52 0.01
C GLU A 340 -1.41 5.80 1.27
N VAL A 341 -2.52 5.11 1.44
CA VAL A 341 -3.25 5.04 2.70
C VAL A 341 -2.84 3.76 3.45
N CYS A 342 -2.52 3.88 4.73
CA CYS A 342 -1.99 2.77 5.51
C CYS A 342 -3.05 2.22 6.47
N MET A 343 -3.31 0.90 6.37
CA MET A 343 -4.21 0.18 7.28
C MET A 343 -3.38 -0.74 8.17
N TRP A 344 -2.83 -0.17 9.24
CA TRP A 344 -2.09 -0.91 10.24
C TRP A 344 -3.01 -1.81 11.05
N GLY A 345 -2.47 -2.89 11.57
CA GLY A 345 -3.22 -4.03 12.08
C GLY A 345 -3.21 -4.19 13.60
N GLU A 346 -2.72 -3.21 14.38
CA GLU A 346 -2.59 -3.34 15.84
C GLU A 346 -3.93 -3.57 16.52
N GLU A 347 -4.99 -2.92 16.05
CA GLU A 347 -6.34 -3.00 16.61
C GLU A 347 -7.39 -3.46 15.58
N ILE A 348 -6.95 -3.91 14.39
CA ILE A 348 -7.81 -4.22 13.25
C ILE A 348 -7.56 -5.66 12.78
N ASP A 349 -8.63 -6.41 12.56
CA ASP A 349 -8.57 -7.76 12.03
C ASP A 349 -9.57 -7.99 10.87
N ALA A 350 -9.80 -9.25 10.52
CA ALA A 350 -10.71 -9.63 9.43
C ALA A 350 -12.17 -9.22 9.66
N SER A 351 -12.59 -8.92 10.91
CA SER A 351 -13.98 -8.59 11.25
C SER A 351 -14.36 -7.16 10.91
N ASP A 352 -13.39 -6.24 10.88
CA ASP A 352 -13.66 -4.80 10.76
C ASP A 352 -12.81 -4.06 9.73
N ILE A 353 -11.80 -4.70 9.13
CA ILE A 353 -10.89 -4.09 8.17
C ILE A 353 -11.62 -3.39 7.00
N GLN A 354 -12.66 -3.98 6.45
CA GLN A 354 -13.38 -3.42 5.31
C GLN A 354 -14.05 -2.09 5.66
N GLN A 355 -14.76 -2.05 6.78
CA GLN A 355 -15.45 -0.83 7.23
C GLN A 355 -14.48 0.23 7.74
N THR A 356 -13.28 -0.15 8.16
CA THR A 356 -12.24 0.77 8.58
C THR A 356 -11.55 1.42 7.38
N ILE A 357 -11.31 0.68 6.31
CA ILE A 357 -10.73 1.22 5.07
C ILE A 357 -11.73 2.08 4.32
N TRP A 358 -12.96 1.59 4.11
CA TRP A 358 -13.92 2.22 3.20
C TRP A 358 -15.01 2.99 3.95
N PRO A 359 -15.38 4.21 3.51
CA PRO A 359 -15.01 4.85 2.22
C PRO A 359 -13.80 5.79 2.29
N ARG A 360 -13.07 5.92 3.43
CA ARG A 360 -11.97 6.87 3.59
C ARG A 360 -10.88 6.69 2.53
N ALA A 361 -10.49 5.46 2.23
CA ALA A 361 -9.52 5.16 1.18
C ALA A 361 -10.01 5.58 -0.22
N ALA A 362 -11.32 5.54 -0.49
CA ALA A 362 -11.87 6.03 -1.76
C ALA A 362 -11.73 7.55 -1.92
N ALA A 363 -11.81 8.30 -0.82
CA ALA A 363 -11.57 9.75 -0.84
C ALA A 363 -10.10 10.08 -1.19
N ALA A 364 -9.15 9.36 -0.62
CA ALA A 364 -7.73 9.46 -0.98
C ALA A 364 -7.48 8.98 -2.43
N ALA A 365 -8.15 7.92 -2.87
CA ALA A 365 -8.03 7.42 -4.24
C ALA A 365 -8.44 8.50 -5.27
N GLU A 366 -9.49 9.27 -5.00
CA GLU A 366 -9.88 10.40 -5.86
C GLU A 366 -8.79 11.48 -5.90
N ARG A 367 -8.15 11.79 -4.76
CA ARG A 367 -7.02 12.73 -4.68
C ARG A 367 -5.84 12.28 -5.55
N LEU A 368 -5.58 10.99 -5.56
CA LEU A 368 -4.46 10.39 -6.30
C LEU A 368 -4.77 10.19 -7.80
N TRP A 369 -6.04 10.05 -8.14
CA TRP A 369 -6.47 9.83 -9.52
C TRP A 369 -6.73 11.15 -10.28
N THR A 370 -7.44 12.09 -9.66
CA THR A 370 -8.01 13.24 -10.34
C THR A 370 -6.99 14.40 -10.43
N PRO A 371 -6.82 15.05 -11.59
CA PRO A 371 -6.03 16.28 -11.71
C PRO A 371 -6.47 17.35 -10.71
N ILE A 372 -5.49 18.09 -10.14
CA ILE A 372 -5.75 19.02 -9.03
C ILE A 372 -6.77 20.09 -9.35
N GLU A 373 -6.79 20.58 -10.59
CA GLU A 373 -7.71 21.60 -11.06
C GLU A 373 -9.18 21.12 -11.18
N LYS A 374 -9.39 19.80 -11.14
CA LYS A 374 -10.74 19.18 -11.17
C LYS A 374 -11.21 18.72 -9.80
N LEU A 375 -10.35 18.76 -8.80
CA LEU A 375 -10.69 18.40 -7.43
C LEU A 375 -11.52 19.52 -6.78
N ALA A 376 -12.49 19.14 -5.95
CA ALA A 376 -13.27 20.11 -5.20
C ALA A 376 -12.45 20.73 -4.06
N ASN A 377 -12.53 22.04 -3.89
CA ASN A 377 -11.93 22.76 -2.76
C ASN A 377 -12.80 22.71 -1.50
N ASP A 378 -14.05 22.26 -1.62
CA ASP A 378 -15.01 22.13 -0.55
C ASP A 378 -15.61 20.72 -0.56
N THR A 379 -15.41 20.00 0.52
CA THR A 379 -15.83 18.60 0.69
C THR A 379 -17.36 18.41 0.62
N ARG A 380 -18.15 19.47 0.85
CA ARG A 380 -19.60 19.43 0.67
C ARG A 380 -20.02 19.04 -0.76
N PHE A 381 -19.21 19.39 -1.76
CA PHE A 381 -19.43 18.98 -3.15
C PHE A 381 -19.00 17.53 -3.44
N VAL A 382 -18.29 16.90 -2.49
CA VAL A 382 -17.82 15.51 -2.60
C VAL A 382 -18.80 14.53 -1.94
N THR A 383 -19.47 14.98 -0.87
CA THR A 383 -20.28 14.13 0.02
C THR A 383 -21.28 13.24 -0.74
N SER A 384 -22.05 13.82 -1.66
CA SER A 384 -23.10 13.07 -2.36
C SER A 384 -22.55 11.98 -3.30
N ARG A 385 -21.45 12.30 -4.03
CA ARG A 385 -20.84 11.29 -4.92
C ARG A 385 -20.09 10.20 -4.14
N LEU A 386 -19.47 10.54 -3.02
CA LEU A 386 -18.81 9.55 -2.16
C LEU A 386 -19.85 8.66 -1.45
N ALA A 387 -20.99 9.22 -1.03
CA ALA A 387 -22.10 8.45 -0.48
C ALA A 387 -22.68 7.46 -1.51
N ARG A 388 -22.84 7.91 -2.75
CA ARG A 388 -23.22 7.01 -3.85
C ARG A 388 -22.18 5.91 -4.08
N PHE A 389 -20.91 6.27 -4.11
CA PHE A 389 -19.82 5.28 -4.29
C PHE A 389 -19.79 4.25 -3.16
N ARG A 390 -19.96 4.70 -1.91
CA ARG A 390 -20.13 3.81 -0.76
C ARG A 390 -21.28 2.82 -0.96
N CYS A 391 -22.43 3.29 -1.45
CA CYS A 391 -23.57 2.42 -1.75
C CYS A 391 -23.20 1.37 -2.81
N LEU A 392 -22.49 1.75 -3.88
CA LEU A 392 -22.01 0.81 -4.89
C LEU A 392 -21.02 -0.21 -4.32
N LEU A 393 -20.14 0.20 -3.40
CA LEU A 393 -19.25 -0.73 -2.68
C LEU A 393 -20.07 -1.78 -1.90
N ASN A 394 -21.10 -1.34 -1.15
CA ASN A 394 -21.97 -2.26 -0.42
C ASN A 394 -22.72 -3.22 -1.35
N GLN A 395 -23.22 -2.76 -2.50
CA GLN A 395 -23.85 -3.61 -3.52
C GLN A 395 -22.89 -4.66 -4.10
N ARG A 396 -21.59 -4.36 -4.10
CA ARG A 396 -20.52 -5.26 -4.56
C ARG A 396 -19.94 -6.13 -3.45
N GLY A 397 -20.57 -6.13 -2.26
CA GLY A 397 -20.18 -6.96 -1.13
C GLY A 397 -19.05 -6.41 -0.25
N VAL A 398 -18.67 -5.13 -0.44
CA VAL A 398 -17.68 -4.44 0.41
C VAL A 398 -18.41 -3.76 1.56
N ALA A 399 -18.09 -4.11 2.80
CA ALA A 399 -18.71 -3.52 3.99
C ALA A 399 -18.16 -2.10 4.26
N ALA A 400 -18.60 -1.11 3.46
CA ALA A 400 -18.17 0.27 3.59
C ALA A 400 -18.97 1.02 4.68
N ALA A 401 -18.27 1.68 5.61
CA ALA A 401 -18.87 2.44 6.72
C ALA A 401 -19.68 3.67 6.23
N PRO A 402 -20.65 4.14 7.02
CA PRO A 402 -21.34 5.41 6.76
C PRO A 402 -20.38 6.60 6.74
N LEU A 403 -20.70 7.65 5.95
CA LEU A 403 -19.88 8.86 5.88
C LEU A 403 -20.00 9.75 7.12
N ALA A 404 -21.17 9.79 7.76
CA ALA A 404 -21.45 10.65 8.91
C ALA A 404 -22.22 9.93 10.00
N GLY A 405 -21.97 10.33 11.27
CA GLY A 405 -22.52 9.65 12.46
C GLY A 405 -24.03 9.75 12.64
N TYR A 406 -24.71 10.69 12.02
CA TYR A 406 -26.19 10.84 12.05
C TYR A 406 -26.84 10.40 10.75
N GLY A 407 -26.09 9.75 9.90
CA GLY A 407 -26.59 9.24 8.63
C GLY A 407 -27.53 8.07 8.79
N ARG A 408 -28.28 7.78 7.74
CA ARG A 408 -29.03 6.56 7.60
C ARG A 408 -28.11 5.36 7.79
N ALA A 409 -28.46 4.45 8.68
CA ALA A 409 -27.78 3.17 8.78
C ALA A 409 -27.74 2.51 7.40
N SER A 410 -26.60 1.91 7.06
CA SER A 410 -26.52 1.13 5.84
C SER A 410 -27.56 0.03 5.92
N PRO A 411 -28.47 -0.11 4.94
CA PRO A 411 -29.37 -1.25 4.94
C PRO A 411 -28.55 -2.53 4.84
N SER A 412 -28.99 -3.60 5.48
CA SER A 412 -28.40 -4.93 5.35
C SER A 412 -28.38 -5.41 3.89
N GLU A 413 -29.36 -4.94 3.12
CA GLU A 413 -29.40 -5.08 1.66
C GLU A 413 -29.43 -3.69 1.04
N PRO A 414 -28.44 -3.36 0.18
CA PRO A 414 -28.36 -2.05 -0.43
C PRO A 414 -29.55 -1.84 -1.37
N GLY A 415 -30.32 -0.79 -1.10
CA GLY A 415 -31.31 -0.27 -2.02
C GLY A 415 -30.69 0.48 -3.20
N PRO A 416 -31.50 1.18 -4.00
CA PRO A 416 -30.99 1.96 -5.13
C PRO A 416 -30.06 3.06 -4.63
N CYS A 417 -28.84 3.13 -5.18
CA CYS A 417 -27.82 4.11 -4.81
C CYS A 417 -28.10 5.53 -5.35
N VAL A 418 -29.33 5.82 -5.76
CA VAL A 418 -29.70 7.09 -6.38
C VAL A 418 -30.16 8.13 -5.34
N ARG A 419 -30.52 7.68 -4.13
CA ARG A 419 -31.05 8.52 -3.06
C ARG A 419 -30.38 8.17 -1.73
N GLN A 420 -29.15 8.58 -1.54
CA GLN A 420 -28.48 8.50 -0.24
C GLN A 420 -28.05 9.88 0.24
#